data_aa2958e6835ed2c6a18059650dcfaf38
#
_entry.id   aa2958e6835ed2c6a18059650dcfaf38
#
_cell.length_a   1.000
_cell.length_b   1.000
_cell.length_c   1.000
_cell.angle_alpha   90.00
_cell.angle_beta   90.00
_cell.angle_gamma   90.00
#
_symmetry.space_group_name_H-M   'P 1'
#
loop_
_entity.id
_entity.type
_entity.pdbx_description
1 polymer ?
#
loop_
_entity_poly.entity_id
_entity_poly.type
_entity_poly.pdbx_seq_one_letter_code
_entity_poly.pdbx_strand_id
1 'polypeptide(L)'
;MATQKGLIAHYKAVAAEAKAPIILYSVASRTGLNITPETAAELAKVENIVAIKEASGNISQIAKIMQLTDGKLDLYSGNDDQIVPLLSLGGKGVISVLANIAPEYTHDLCQKFFDGDLKGSLKMQLDALPFDRQALLRG
;
A
#
# COMPACT_ATOMS: atom_id res chain seq x y z
N MET A 1 -5.99 -22.23 -6.90
CA MET A 1 -5.83 -20.80 -6.64
C MET A 1 -6.97 -20.35 -5.73
N ALA A 2 -6.70 -19.54 -4.70
CA ALA A 2 -7.76 -19.05 -3.83
C ALA A 2 -8.69 -18.07 -4.58
N THR A 3 -9.96 -18.03 -4.18
CA THR A 3 -10.95 -17.11 -4.75
C THR A 3 -11.09 -15.85 -3.88
N GLN A 4 -11.72 -14.79 -4.39
CA GLN A 4 -12.02 -13.60 -3.59
C GLN A 4 -12.88 -13.93 -2.36
N LYS A 5 -13.86 -14.82 -2.52
CA LYS A 5 -14.67 -15.33 -1.41
C LYS A 5 -13.83 -16.06 -0.37
N GLY A 6 -12.85 -16.85 -0.83
CA GLY A 6 -11.88 -17.53 0.05
C GLY A 6 -10.99 -16.55 0.80
N LEU A 7 -10.52 -15.47 0.14
CA LEU A 7 -9.76 -14.40 0.80
C LEU A 7 -10.57 -13.71 1.90
N ILE A 8 -11.82 -13.36 1.62
CA ILE A 8 -12.70 -12.73 2.61
C ILE A 8 -12.87 -13.66 3.83
N ALA A 9 -13.15 -14.94 3.60
CA ALA A 9 -13.31 -15.91 4.69
C ALA A 9 -12.01 -16.07 5.50
N HIS A 10 -10.86 -16.17 4.83
CA HIS A 10 -9.55 -16.28 5.45
C HIS A 10 -9.25 -15.07 6.35
N TYR A 11 -9.33 -13.85 5.81
CA TYR A 11 -9.03 -12.66 6.59
C TYR A 11 -10.02 -12.42 7.73
N LYS A 12 -11.30 -12.74 7.56
CA LYS A 12 -12.29 -12.69 8.65
C LYS A 12 -11.95 -13.67 9.77
N ALA A 13 -11.52 -14.89 9.43
CA ALA A 13 -11.08 -15.88 10.42
C ALA A 13 -9.81 -15.43 11.16
N VAL A 14 -8.81 -14.90 10.43
CA VAL A 14 -7.59 -14.34 11.05
C VAL A 14 -7.96 -13.17 11.96
N ALA A 15 -8.83 -12.26 11.51
CA ALA A 15 -9.24 -11.10 12.27
C ALA A 15 -9.98 -11.46 13.57
N ALA A 16 -10.77 -12.53 13.55
CA ALA A 16 -11.49 -13.00 14.74
C ALA A 16 -10.55 -13.46 15.87
N GLU A 17 -9.39 -14.00 15.53
CA GLU A 17 -8.39 -14.50 16.49
C GLU A 17 -7.28 -13.47 16.81
N ALA A 18 -7.07 -12.48 15.95
CA ALA A 18 -6.02 -11.50 16.13
C ALA A 18 -6.36 -10.50 17.24
N LYS A 19 -5.40 -10.29 18.16
CA LYS A 19 -5.49 -9.28 19.23
C LYS A 19 -4.85 -7.94 18.83
N ALA A 20 -4.43 -7.81 17.57
CA ALA A 20 -3.76 -6.61 17.04
C ALA A 20 -4.46 -6.14 15.76
N PRO A 21 -4.32 -4.86 15.40
CA PRO A 21 -4.76 -4.37 14.11
C PRO A 21 -4.09 -5.11 12.94
N ILE A 22 -4.83 -5.33 11.86
CA ILE A 22 -4.37 -6.03 10.67
C ILE A 22 -4.22 -5.04 9.51
N ILE A 23 -3.09 -5.12 8.83
CA ILE A 23 -2.84 -4.46 7.56
C ILE A 23 -2.93 -5.53 6.46
N LEU A 24 -3.88 -5.39 5.54
CA LEU A 24 -3.94 -6.24 4.34
C LEU A 24 -2.71 -5.99 3.48
N TYR A 25 -2.19 -7.03 2.82
CA TYR A 25 -1.10 -6.85 1.86
C TYR A 25 -1.47 -7.44 0.50
N SER A 26 -1.69 -6.57 -0.49
CA SER A 26 -1.98 -6.94 -1.88
C SER A 26 -0.70 -6.89 -2.71
N VAL A 27 -0.15 -8.05 -3.06
CA VAL A 27 1.10 -8.20 -3.84
C VAL A 27 0.95 -9.31 -4.88
N ALA A 28 0.05 -9.11 -5.83
CA ALA A 28 -0.32 -10.11 -6.83
C ALA A 28 0.87 -10.64 -7.66
N SER A 29 1.90 -9.83 -7.87
CA SER A 29 3.14 -10.23 -8.54
C SER A 29 3.91 -11.34 -7.82
N ARG A 30 3.71 -11.49 -6.51
CA ARG A 30 4.36 -12.52 -5.67
C ARG A 30 3.42 -13.67 -5.34
N THR A 31 2.15 -13.39 -5.10
CA THR A 31 1.16 -14.38 -4.64
C THR A 31 0.35 -15.01 -5.76
N GLY A 32 0.34 -14.40 -6.95
CA GLY A 32 -0.55 -14.77 -8.05
C GLY A 32 -2.03 -14.45 -7.77
N LEU A 33 -2.34 -13.75 -6.67
CA LEU A 33 -3.69 -13.46 -6.25
C LEU A 33 -3.82 -11.99 -5.83
N ASN A 34 -4.68 -11.27 -6.53
CA ASN A 34 -4.97 -9.85 -6.25
C ASN A 34 -6.12 -9.72 -5.24
N ILE A 35 -6.03 -8.75 -4.33
CA ILE A 35 -7.17 -8.32 -3.52
C ILE A 35 -7.93 -7.29 -4.35
N THR A 36 -9.14 -7.65 -4.82
CA THR A 36 -9.94 -6.71 -5.61
C THR A 36 -10.50 -5.57 -4.77
N PRO A 37 -10.87 -4.42 -5.37
CA PRO A 37 -11.48 -3.31 -4.65
C PRO A 37 -12.72 -3.70 -3.85
N GLU A 38 -13.56 -4.57 -4.40
CA GLU A 38 -14.76 -5.07 -3.73
C GLU A 38 -14.41 -5.95 -2.52
N THR A 39 -13.35 -6.75 -2.64
CA THR A 39 -12.85 -7.57 -1.53
C THR A 39 -12.27 -6.69 -0.43
N ALA A 40 -11.49 -5.66 -0.78
CA ALA A 40 -10.98 -4.69 0.19
C ALA A 40 -12.12 -3.96 0.91
N ALA A 41 -13.16 -3.54 0.17
CA ALA A 41 -14.34 -2.88 0.73
C ALA A 41 -15.14 -3.79 1.69
N GLU A 42 -15.24 -5.09 1.37
CA GLU A 42 -15.89 -6.05 2.28
C GLU A 42 -15.05 -6.27 3.56
N LEU A 43 -13.73 -6.35 3.43
CA LEU A 43 -12.82 -6.51 4.56
C LEU A 43 -12.71 -5.25 5.43
N ALA A 44 -12.89 -4.06 4.85
CA ALA A 44 -12.95 -2.79 5.58
C ALA A 44 -14.12 -2.69 6.58
N LYS A 45 -15.08 -3.60 6.53
CA LYS A 45 -16.18 -3.68 7.50
C LYS A 45 -15.78 -4.42 8.79
N VAL A 46 -14.62 -5.06 8.81
CA VAL A 46 -14.08 -5.78 9.96
C VAL A 46 -13.27 -4.83 10.82
N GLU A 47 -13.65 -4.65 12.08
CA GLU A 47 -13.18 -3.58 12.96
C GLU A 47 -11.65 -3.51 13.10
N ASN A 48 -10.97 -4.65 13.22
CA ASN A 48 -9.52 -4.70 13.39
C ASN A 48 -8.73 -4.84 12.07
N ILE A 49 -9.38 -4.79 10.91
CA ILE A 49 -8.72 -4.62 9.61
C ILE A 49 -8.68 -3.12 9.30
N VAL A 50 -7.53 -2.49 9.55
CA VAL A 50 -7.42 -1.02 9.62
C VAL A 50 -6.72 -0.39 8.42
N ALA A 51 -5.96 -1.17 7.65
CA ALA A 51 -5.16 -0.64 6.56
C ALA A 51 -4.96 -1.65 5.43
N ILE A 52 -4.49 -1.12 4.30
CA ILE A 52 -4.00 -1.92 3.17
C ILE A 52 -2.64 -1.40 2.70
N LYS A 53 -1.66 -2.32 2.59
CA LYS A 53 -0.42 -2.12 1.84
C LYS A 53 -0.68 -2.58 0.41
N GLU A 54 -0.70 -1.62 -0.52
CA GLU A 54 -1.04 -1.88 -1.91
C GLU A 54 0.22 -1.89 -2.78
N ALA A 55 0.47 -3.02 -3.42
CA ALA A 55 1.62 -3.26 -4.27
C ALA A 55 1.24 -3.90 -5.63
N SER A 56 -0.01 -3.70 -6.08
CA SER A 56 -0.45 -4.17 -7.40
C SER A 56 0.17 -3.40 -8.56
N GLY A 57 0.61 -2.16 -8.32
CA GLY A 57 1.05 -1.25 -9.37
C GLY A 57 -0.09 -0.61 -10.16
N ASN A 58 -1.34 -0.93 -9.83
CA ASN A 58 -2.52 -0.46 -10.58
C ASN A 58 -3.17 0.73 -9.86
N ILE A 59 -2.80 1.94 -10.25
CA ILE A 59 -3.32 3.19 -9.65
C ILE A 59 -4.87 3.28 -9.77
N SER A 60 -5.44 2.82 -10.88
CA SER A 60 -6.89 2.82 -11.06
C SER A 60 -7.59 1.91 -10.04
N GLN A 61 -7.02 0.73 -9.76
CA GLN A 61 -7.51 -0.16 -8.72
C GLN A 61 -7.42 0.48 -7.35
N ILE A 62 -6.28 1.13 -7.05
CA ILE A 62 -6.04 1.80 -5.76
C ILE A 62 -7.05 2.93 -5.54
N ALA A 63 -7.27 3.77 -6.55
CA ALA A 63 -8.29 4.82 -6.50
C ALA A 63 -9.70 4.24 -6.23
N LYS A 64 -10.02 3.09 -6.84
CA LYS A 64 -11.29 2.39 -6.62
C LYS A 64 -11.40 1.83 -5.20
N ILE A 65 -10.32 1.30 -4.63
CA ILE A 65 -10.27 0.87 -3.22
C ILE A 65 -10.59 2.06 -2.31
N MET A 66 -9.91 3.19 -2.49
CA MET A 66 -10.13 4.38 -1.67
C MET A 66 -11.57 4.90 -1.78
N GLN A 67 -12.15 4.90 -2.99
CA GLN A 67 -13.54 5.26 -3.20
C GLN A 67 -14.50 4.35 -2.43
N LEU A 68 -14.32 3.03 -2.54
CA LEU A 68 -15.25 2.05 -1.95
C LEU A 68 -15.12 1.92 -0.43
N THR A 69 -13.94 2.19 0.11
CA THR A 69 -13.68 2.09 1.56
C THR A 69 -14.02 3.37 2.31
N ASP A 70 -14.13 4.50 1.60
CA ASP A 70 -14.51 5.81 2.16
C ASP A 70 -13.72 6.16 3.43
N GLY A 71 -12.40 6.02 3.37
CA GLY A 71 -11.47 6.32 4.47
C GLY A 71 -11.45 5.30 5.62
N LYS A 72 -12.14 4.16 5.50
CA LYS A 72 -12.12 3.10 6.54
C LYS A 72 -10.84 2.28 6.56
N LEU A 73 -10.10 2.25 5.45
CA LEU A 73 -8.78 1.64 5.38
C LEU A 73 -7.72 2.71 5.14
N ASP A 74 -6.72 2.76 6.00
CA ASP A 74 -5.52 3.54 5.73
C ASP A 74 -4.77 2.90 4.55
N LEU A 75 -4.36 3.74 3.59
CA LEU A 75 -3.60 3.30 2.42
C LEU A 75 -2.10 3.51 2.64
N TYR A 76 -1.31 2.45 2.43
CA TYR A 76 0.14 2.51 2.35
C TYR A 76 0.63 2.00 1.01
N SER A 77 1.60 2.69 0.41
CA SER A 77 2.27 2.15 -0.76
C SER A 77 3.12 0.93 -0.38
N GLY A 78 3.06 -0.12 -1.19
CA GLY A 78 3.98 -1.25 -1.12
C GLY A 78 5.08 -1.17 -2.18
N ASN A 79 5.03 -0.17 -3.07
CA ASN A 79 5.97 0.08 -4.14
C ASN A 79 6.64 1.45 -3.95
N ASP A 80 7.97 1.47 -3.91
CA ASP A 80 8.74 2.70 -3.69
C ASP A 80 8.63 3.68 -4.87
N ASP A 81 8.41 3.18 -6.08
CA ASP A 81 8.19 4.00 -7.29
C ASP A 81 6.80 4.65 -7.37
N GLN A 82 5.90 4.35 -6.43
CA GLN A 82 4.52 4.85 -6.41
C GLN A 82 4.13 5.58 -5.12
N ILE A 83 5.10 6.03 -4.32
CA ILE A 83 4.82 6.69 -3.04
C ILE A 83 3.97 7.95 -3.28
N VAL A 84 4.46 8.90 -4.07
CA VAL A 84 3.76 10.17 -4.32
C VAL A 84 2.39 9.98 -4.96
N PRO A 85 2.20 9.13 -5.98
CA PRO A 85 0.87 8.80 -6.49
C PRO A 85 -0.10 8.30 -5.42
N LEU A 86 0.34 7.42 -4.52
CA LEU A 86 -0.54 6.90 -3.48
C LEU A 86 -0.82 7.92 -2.37
N LEU A 87 0.16 8.75 -2.01
CA LEU A 87 -0.07 9.87 -1.11
C LEU A 87 -1.14 10.83 -1.67
N SER A 88 -1.13 11.09 -2.98
CA SER A 88 -2.14 11.94 -3.64
C SER A 88 -3.55 11.35 -3.62
N LEU A 89 -3.68 10.04 -3.45
CA LEU A 89 -4.96 9.33 -3.26
C LEU A 89 -5.39 9.24 -1.78
N GLY A 90 -4.72 9.96 -0.88
CA GLY A 90 -5.01 9.95 0.55
C GLY A 90 -4.19 8.93 1.35
N GLY A 91 -3.11 8.40 0.76
CA GLY A 91 -2.20 7.49 1.44
C GLY A 91 -1.54 8.09 2.68
N LYS A 92 -1.20 7.25 3.63
CA LYS A 92 -0.58 7.62 4.92
C LYS A 92 0.94 7.45 4.91
N GLY A 93 1.50 6.86 3.85
CA GLY A 93 2.94 6.63 3.72
C GLY A 93 3.25 5.41 2.88
N VAL A 94 4.40 4.81 3.15
CA VAL A 94 4.93 3.66 2.43
C VAL A 94 5.47 2.60 3.41
N ILE A 95 5.28 1.33 3.08
CA ILE A 95 5.99 0.21 3.70
C ILE A 95 7.05 -0.24 2.70
N SER A 96 8.21 0.39 2.78
CA SER A 96 9.22 0.55 1.74
C SER A 96 10.30 -0.53 1.78
N VAL A 97 10.81 -0.92 0.62
CA VAL A 97 12.06 -1.66 0.48
C VAL A 97 13.26 -0.70 0.56
N LEU A 98 13.17 0.47 -0.08
CA LEU A 98 14.21 1.50 -0.07
C LEU A 98 14.55 1.97 1.35
N ALA A 99 13.59 2.01 2.26
CA ALA A 99 13.79 2.41 3.64
C ALA A 99 14.78 1.50 4.42
N ASN A 100 15.08 0.28 3.94
CA ASN A 100 16.10 -0.56 4.56
C ASN A 100 17.52 -0.04 4.36
N ILE A 101 17.76 0.77 3.32
CA ILE A 101 19.08 1.34 2.99
C ILE A 101 19.10 2.86 3.06
N ALA A 102 17.96 3.52 2.93
CA ALA A 102 17.81 4.97 2.93
C ALA A 102 16.56 5.41 3.71
N PRO A 103 16.47 5.13 5.02
CA PRO A 103 15.27 5.41 5.82
C PRO A 103 14.96 6.91 5.90
N GLU A 104 15.94 7.76 6.14
CA GLU A 104 15.75 9.22 6.20
C GLU A 104 15.22 9.78 4.88
N TYR A 105 15.79 9.33 3.76
CA TYR A 105 15.35 9.75 2.44
C TYR A 105 13.88 9.39 2.19
N THR A 106 13.51 8.16 2.53
CA THR A 106 12.13 7.66 2.36
C THR A 106 11.15 8.42 3.27
N HIS A 107 11.56 8.69 4.51
CA HIS A 107 10.80 9.52 5.44
C HIS A 107 10.61 10.94 4.88
N ASP A 108 11.69 11.61 4.48
CA ASP A 108 11.66 13.00 4.01
C ASP A 108 10.82 13.16 2.73
N LEU A 109 10.84 12.16 1.85
CA LEU A 109 9.98 12.13 0.67
C LEU A 109 8.49 12.22 1.06
N CYS A 110 8.07 11.40 2.03
CA CYS A 110 6.69 11.42 2.53
C CYS A 110 6.39 12.72 3.29
N GLN A 111 7.31 13.15 4.16
CA GLN A 111 7.13 14.34 4.99
C GLN A 111 6.97 15.60 4.16
N LYS A 112 7.80 15.77 3.10
CA LYS A 112 7.63 16.88 2.15
C LYS A 112 6.25 16.92 1.53
N PHE A 113 5.69 15.79 1.17
CA PHE A 113 4.33 15.72 0.64
C PHE A 113 3.32 16.23 1.67
N PHE A 114 3.40 15.77 2.92
CA PHE A 114 2.49 16.17 4.00
C PHE A 114 2.64 17.64 4.40
N ASP A 115 3.85 18.18 4.27
CA ASP A 115 4.14 19.60 4.53
C ASP A 115 3.72 20.52 3.35
N GLY A 116 3.23 19.94 2.24
CA GLY A 116 2.78 20.69 1.06
C GLY A 116 3.88 20.99 0.04
N ASP A 117 5.13 20.56 0.27
CA ASP A 117 6.22 20.63 -0.71
C ASP A 117 6.10 19.51 -1.75
N LEU A 118 5.05 19.59 -2.57
CA LEU A 118 4.76 18.58 -3.59
C LEU A 118 5.86 18.46 -4.64
N LYS A 119 6.50 19.58 -4.98
CA LYS A 119 7.61 19.59 -5.94
C LYS A 119 8.86 18.90 -5.40
N GLY A 120 9.19 19.14 -4.13
CA GLY A 120 10.31 18.49 -3.46
C GLY A 120 10.08 16.99 -3.30
N SER A 121 8.88 16.59 -2.87
CA SER A 121 8.49 15.18 -2.76
C SER A 121 8.55 14.47 -4.11
N LEU A 122 7.97 15.07 -5.17
CA LEU A 122 8.03 14.51 -6.53
C LEU A 122 9.47 14.38 -7.04
N LYS A 123 10.31 15.40 -6.80
CA LYS A 123 11.71 15.33 -7.20
C LYS A 123 12.42 14.16 -6.53
N MET A 124 12.25 13.98 -5.24
CA MET A 124 12.81 12.84 -4.50
C MET A 124 12.29 11.50 -5.03
N GLN A 125 11.00 11.40 -5.32
CA GLN A 125 10.41 10.21 -5.92
C GLN A 125 11.11 9.83 -7.24
N LEU A 126 11.33 10.80 -8.13
CA LEU A 126 11.94 10.56 -9.43
C LEU A 126 13.45 10.26 -9.32
N ASP A 127 14.14 10.90 -8.41
CA ASP A 127 15.57 10.66 -8.14
C ASP A 127 15.82 9.25 -7.56
N ALA A 128 14.83 8.66 -6.86
CA ALA A 128 14.92 7.34 -6.28
C ALA A 128 14.73 6.18 -7.29
N LEU A 129 14.11 6.42 -8.46
CA LEU A 129 13.79 5.36 -9.43
C LEU A 129 14.99 4.50 -9.87
N PRO A 130 16.22 5.01 -10.04
CA PRO A 130 17.38 4.17 -10.37
C PRO A 130 17.73 3.14 -9.28
N PHE A 131 17.49 3.46 -8.00
CA PHE A 131 17.80 2.59 -6.87
C PHE A 131 16.79 1.45 -6.76
N ASP A 132 15.54 1.73 -7.06
CA ASP A 132 14.44 0.76 -7.01
C ASP A 132 14.65 -0.39 -8.01
N ARG A 133 15.10 -0.08 -9.23
CA ARG A 133 15.45 -1.09 -10.24
C ARG A 133 16.65 -1.96 -9.84
N GLN A 134 17.64 -1.43 -9.15
CA GLN A 134 18.82 -2.19 -8.72
C GLN A 134 18.53 -3.09 -7.51
N ALA A 135 17.68 -2.67 -6.59
CA ALA A 135 17.26 -3.48 -5.46
C ALA A 135 16.46 -4.71 -5.89
N LEU A 136 15.62 -4.59 -6.92
CA LEU A 136 14.82 -5.69 -7.47
C LEU A 136 15.63 -6.72 -8.30
N LEU A 137 16.81 -6.33 -8.84
CA LEU A 137 17.64 -7.21 -9.65
C LEU A 137 18.66 -8.02 -8.83
N ARG A 138 18.80 -7.76 -7.55
CA ARG A 138 19.75 -8.44 -6.64
C ARG A 138 19.07 -9.38 -5.63
N GLY A 139 17.78 -9.56 -5.70
CA GLY A 139 16.98 -10.55 -4.96
C GLY A 139 16.43 -11.61 -5.90
#